data_07b3e4cf4f53669a3b468003709eb682
#
_entry.id   07b3e4cf4f53669a3b468003709eb682
#
_cell.length_a   1.000
_cell.length_b   1.000
_cell.length_c   1.000
_cell.angle_alpha   90.00
_cell.angle_beta   90.00
_cell.angle_gamma   90.00
#
_symmetry.space_group_name_H-M   'P 1'
#
loop_
_entity.id
_entity.type
_entity.pdbx_description
1 polymer ?
#
loop_
_entity_poly.entity_id
_entity_poly.type
_entity_poly.pdbx_seq_one_letter_code
_entity_poly.pdbx_strand_id
1 'polypeptide(L)' 'MDAIVRESHCRMIRHYRRRWGYPMQLLIDQACFGRTGPEALADDELERLHQDLERAQECMLEGISFEDAGLLRARYG' A
#
# COMPACT_ATOMS: atom_id res chain seq x y z
N MET A 1 -3.26 11.44 14.09
CA MET A 1 -4.38 10.78 13.39
C MET A 1 -5.26 10.09 14.42
N ASP A 2 -6.55 10.26 14.26
CA ASP A 2 -7.55 9.66 15.12
C ASP A 2 -7.58 8.13 14.92
N ALA A 3 -7.90 7.39 15.97
CA ALA A 3 -7.97 5.92 15.90
C ALA A 3 -9.00 5.45 14.86
N ILE A 4 -10.11 6.15 14.71
CA ILE A 4 -11.14 5.82 13.73
C ILE A 4 -10.62 6.01 12.32
N VAL A 5 -9.90 7.09 12.05
CA VAL A 5 -9.30 7.37 10.75
C VAL A 5 -8.22 6.34 10.44
N ARG A 6 -7.41 6.01 11.43
CA ARG A 6 -6.36 5.01 11.30
C ARG A 6 -6.94 3.63 10.94
N GLU A 7 -8.01 3.24 11.63
CA GLU A 7 -8.70 1.98 11.35
C GLU A 7 -9.30 1.98 9.93
N SER A 8 -9.80 3.12 9.49
CA SER A 8 -10.32 3.26 8.12
C SER A 8 -9.24 2.99 7.08
N HIS A 9 -8.04 3.54 7.28
CA HIS A 9 -6.91 3.28 6.37
C HIS A 9 -6.55 1.80 6.36
N CYS A 10 -6.46 1.17 7.52
CA CYS A 10 -6.14 -0.25 7.62
C CYS A 10 -7.19 -1.11 6.91
N ARG A 11 -8.46 -0.75 7.05
CA ARG A 11 -9.56 -1.47 6.39
C ARG A 11 -9.45 -1.38 4.88
N MET A 12 -9.15 -0.21 4.36
CA MET A 12 -9.00 -0.02 2.91
C MET A 12 -7.79 -0.76 2.37
N ILE A 13 -6.70 -0.78 3.12
CA ILE A 13 -5.50 -1.54 2.73
C ILE A 13 -5.85 -3.04 2.61
N ARG A 14 -6.57 -3.58 3.59
CA ARG A 14 -7.01 -4.97 3.53
C ARG A 14 -7.98 -5.22 2.37
N HIS A 15 -8.83 -4.24 2.07
CA HIS A 15 -9.76 -4.33 0.94
C HIS A 15 -9.01 -4.45 -0.39
N TYR A 16 -8.03 -3.59 -0.62
CA TYR A 16 -7.24 -3.63 -1.85
C TYR A 16 -6.50 -4.96 -1.99
N ARG A 17 -5.93 -5.45 -0.90
CA ARG A 17 -5.24 -6.73 -0.89
C ARG A 17 -6.18 -7.86 -1.26
N ARG A 18 -7.39 -7.90 -0.71
CA ARG A 18 -8.37 -8.94 -1.04
C ARG A 18 -8.86 -8.82 -2.47
N ARG A 19 -9.05 -7.60 -2.93
CA ARG A 19 -9.60 -7.36 -4.28
C ARG A 19 -8.61 -7.75 -5.37
N TRP A 20 -7.35 -7.43 -5.19
CA TRP A 20 -6.34 -7.58 -6.24
C TRP A 20 -5.28 -8.63 -5.95
N GLY A 21 -5.10 -9.04 -4.71
CA GLY A 21 -4.18 -10.11 -4.33
C GLY A 21 -2.72 -9.70 -4.32
N TYR A 22 -1.89 -10.52 -4.96
CA TYR A 22 -0.44 -10.41 -4.88
C TYR A 22 0.16 -9.06 -5.27
N PRO A 23 -0.29 -8.38 -6.33
CA PRO A 23 0.29 -7.08 -6.67
C PRO A 23 0.18 -6.07 -5.54
N MET A 24 -0.94 -6.04 -4.83
CA MET A 24 -1.12 -5.16 -3.69
C MET A 24 -0.25 -5.60 -2.52
N GLN A 25 -0.08 -6.90 -2.32
CA GLN A 25 0.77 -7.43 -1.27
C GLN A 25 2.23 -6.98 -1.44
N LEU A 26 2.72 -6.90 -2.67
CA LEU A 26 4.06 -6.40 -2.95
C LEU A 26 4.26 -4.98 -2.38
N LEU A 27 3.29 -4.11 -2.61
CA LEU A 27 3.37 -2.73 -2.14
C LEU A 27 3.24 -2.66 -0.62
N ILE A 28 2.38 -3.50 -0.05
CA ILE A 28 2.22 -3.57 1.41
C ILE A 28 3.52 -4.06 2.06
N ASP A 29 4.12 -5.11 1.51
CA ASP A 29 5.38 -5.65 2.04
C ASP A 29 6.51 -4.63 1.94
N GLN A 30 6.56 -3.89 0.84
CA GLN A 30 7.55 -2.83 0.64
C GLN A 30 7.41 -1.74 1.71
N ALA A 31 6.18 -1.30 1.99
CA ALA A 31 5.92 -0.27 2.97
C ALA A 31 6.15 -0.75 4.40
N CYS A 32 5.87 -2.02 4.66
CA CYS A 32 5.97 -2.61 6.00
C CYS A 32 7.30 -3.31 6.25
N PHE A 33 8.32 -3.02 5.45
CA PHE A 33 9.61 -3.68 5.56
C PHE A 33 10.15 -3.61 6.99
N GLY A 34 10.45 -4.78 7.57
CA GLY A 34 10.94 -4.86 8.93
C GLY A 34 9.89 -4.69 10.01
N ARG A 35 8.61 -4.61 9.65
CA ARG A 35 7.50 -4.46 10.59
C ARG A 35 6.50 -5.59 10.46
N THR A 36 5.65 -5.74 11.48
CA THR A 36 4.69 -6.85 11.52
C THR A 36 3.53 -6.67 10.54
N GLY A 37 3.22 -5.45 10.15
CA GLY A 37 2.12 -5.19 9.22
C GLY A 37 1.74 -3.72 9.21
N PRO A 38 0.67 -3.35 8.46
CA PRO A 38 0.23 -1.96 8.38
C PRO A 38 -0.08 -1.32 9.73
N GLU A 39 -0.51 -2.13 10.70
CA GLU A 39 -0.83 -1.65 12.04
C GLU A 39 0.39 -1.09 12.78
N ALA A 40 1.59 -1.49 12.37
CA ALA A 40 2.84 -1.02 12.97
C ALA A 40 3.41 0.23 12.31
N LEU A 41 2.76 0.73 11.24
CA LEU A 41 3.21 1.93 10.54
C LEU A 41 2.84 3.19 11.29
N ALA A 42 3.67 4.21 11.18
CA ALA A 42 3.33 5.54 11.67
C ALA A 42 2.17 6.12 10.84
N ASP A 43 1.51 7.16 11.36
CA ASP A 43 0.32 7.73 10.71
C ASP A 43 0.59 8.17 9.27
N ASP A 44 1.69 8.87 9.05
CA ASP A 44 2.06 9.36 7.72
C ASP A 44 2.41 8.21 6.77
N GLU A 45 3.07 7.17 7.28
CA GLU A 45 3.40 5.98 6.49
C GLU A 45 2.13 5.22 6.10
N LEU A 46 1.19 5.10 7.02
CA LEU A 46 -0.07 4.42 6.78
C LEU A 46 -0.90 5.14 5.72
N GLU A 47 -0.99 6.46 5.83
CA GLU A 47 -1.71 7.29 4.87
C GLU A 47 -1.07 7.17 3.49
N ARG A 48 0.25 7.21 3.42
CA ARG A 48 0.98 7.08 2.17
C ARG A 48 0.75 5.71 1.53
N LEU A 49 0.77 4.64 2.32
CA LEU A 49 0.49 3.30 1.80
C LEU A 49 -0.92 3.23 1.20
N HIS A 50 -1.91 3.79 1.88
CA HIS A 50 -3.27 3.83 1.36
C HIS A 50 -3.31 4.56 0.01
N GLN A 51 -2.65 5.72 -0.10
CA GLN A 51 -2.58 6.47 -1.35
C GLN A 51 -1.88 5.67 -2.46
N ASP A 52 -0.79 4.99 -2.12
CA ASP A 52 -0.07 4.16 -3.08
C ASP A 52 -0.94 3.02 -3.60
N LEU A 53 -1.76 2.41 -2.75
CA LEU A 53 -2.67 1.34 -3.18
C LEU A 53 -3.81 1.88 -4.05
N GLU A 54 -4.31 3.06 -3.78
CA GLU A 54 -5.29 3.71 -4.67
C GLU A 54 -4.68 3.93 -6.06
N ARG A 55 -3.46 4.44 -6.10
CA ARG A 55 -2.74 4.65 -7.35
C ARG A 55 -2.48 3.33 -8.07
N ALA A 56 -2.11 2.29 -7.32
CA ALA A 56 -1.88 0.97 -7.87
C ALA A 56 -3.13 0.40 -8.53
N GLN A 57 -4.28 0.58 -7.91
CA GLN A 57 -5.55 0.14 -8.49
C GLN A 57 -5.80 0.84 -9.83
N GLU A 58 -5.59 2.15 -9.90
CA GLU A 58 -5.71 2.89 -11.16
C GLU A 58 -4.77 2.32 -12.22
N CYS A 59 -3.53 2.03 -11.84
CA CYS A 59 -2.56 1.47 -12.76
C CYS A 59 -3.01 0.11 -13.29
N MET A 60 -3.55 -0.74 -12.44
CA MET A 60 -4.03 -2.05 -12.87
C MET A 60 -5.21 -1.93 -13.83
N LEU A 61 -6.10 -0.99 -13.60
CA LEU A 61 -7.25 -0.75 -14.47
C LEU A 61 -6.83 -0.17 -15.82
N GLU A 62 -5.75 0.61 -15.85
CA GLU A 62 -5.25 1.24 -17.07
C GLU A 62 -4.18 0.41 -17.78
N GLY A 63 -3.73 -0.68 -17.17
CA GLY A 63 -2.68 -1.51 -17.75
C GLY A 63 -1.28 -0.93 -17.64
N ILE A 64 -1.05 -0.04 -16.66
CA ILE A 64 0.24 0.57 -16.41
C ILE A 64 0.97 -0.27 -15.35
N SER A 65 2.26 -0.57 -15.57
CA SER A 65 3.04 -1.30 -14.58
C SER A 65 3.35 -0.42 -13.37
N PHE A 66 3.55 -1.05 -12.21
CA PHE A 66 3.92 -0.35 -11.00
C PHE A 66 5.29 0.34 -11.13
N GLU A 67 6.19 -0.25 -11.91
CA GLU A 67 7.50 0.34 -12.18
C GLU A 67 7.35 1.65 -12.93
N ASP A 68 6.53 1.66 -13.98
CA ASP A 68 6.28 2.85 -14.78
C ASP A 68 5.59 3.95 -13.97
N ALA A 69 4.76 3.56 -13.01
CA ALA A 69 4.07 4.50 -12.14
C ALA A 69 4.93 5.00 -10.98
N GLY A 70 6.14 4.44 -10.81
CA GLY A 70 7.02 4.83 -9.72
C GLY A 70 6.60 4.30 -8.35
N LEU A 71 5.77 3.25 -8.32
CA LEU A 71 5.28 2.66 -7.07
C LEU A 71 6.24 1.64 -6.48
N LEU A 72 7.06 0.99 -7.31
CA LEU A 72 8.06 0.06 -6.85
C LEU A 72 9.37 0.81 -6.61
N ARG A 73 9.94 0.59 -5.44
CA ARG A 73 11.20 1.23 -5.07
C ARG A 73 12.33 0.24 -5.26
N ALA A 74 13.35 0.66 -6.00
CA ALA A 74 14.55 -0.14 -6.17
C ALA A 74 15.24 -0.31 -4.82
N ARG A 75 15.62 -1.55 -4.52
CA ARG A 75 16.36 -1.85 -3.31
C ARG A 75 17.73 -2.36 -3.70
N TYR A 76 18.62 -1.44 -3.85
CA TYR A 76 20.01 -1.80 -4.05
C TYR A 76 20.67 -1.71 -2.70
N GLY A 77 21.00 -2.83 -2.22
CA GLY A 77 21.47 -3.11 -0.90
C GLY A 77 22.59 -2.32 -0.41
#